data_6bceb95f2431b26fdfaa2c35cc28fb0a
#
_entry.id   6bceb95f2431b26fdfaa2c35cc28fb0a
#
_cell.length_a   1.000
_cell.length_b   1.000
_cell.length_c   1.000
_cell.angle_alpha   90.00
_cell.angle_beta   90.00
_cell.angle_gamma   90.00
#
_symmetry.space_group_name_H-M   'P 1'
#
loop_
_entity.id
_entity.type
_entity.pdbx_description
1 polymer ?
#
loop_
_entity_poly.entity_id
_entity_poly.type
_entity_poly.pdbx_seq_one_letter_code
_entity_poly.pdbx_strand_id
1 'polypeptide(L)'
;MERVEKKLHRLKSNQILRDLCSETNFSVSHFVQPVFVNESIINNEEILGLKDNFVMSIEGSIKQIDSDIAKGVRNFLLFISPEKKSSKSFNLGFHQKVISSIKEEFKDDINLWTDVCLCSLTDHGHCCLFDKNQSIDLDNTLKEISNIALSYAEAGSDIIAPSDMMDGRTLSIRKTLDDKKFSMKPIVSYSTKFSSNFYGPFREAASSAPSFGDRKQYQLDYRSKSEAIRASIRCAEEGADMLMVKPGLTSIDLINEIREKTSLMVGSYQVSGEYAGLCLSEEKGLLNLNESLRETWHVMRRAGAQYIITYG
;
A
#
# COMPACT_ATOMS: atom_id res chain seq x y z
N MET A 1 -39.40 39.26 6.77
CA MET A 1 -38.04 38.75 7.06
C MET A 1 -37.18 39.01 5.85
N GLU A 2 -36.29 40.00 5.91
CA GLU A 2 -35.28 40.22 4.86
C GLU A 2 -34.39 38.98 4.75
N ARG A 3 -34.25 38.50 3.53
CA ARG A 3 -33.34 37.38 3.24
C ARG A 3 -31.91 37.80 3.52
N VAL A 4 -31.32 37.34 4.60
CA VAL A 4 -29.89 37.57 4.86
C VAL A 4 -29.09 36.87 3.74
N GLU A 5 -28.49 37.69 2.88
CA GLU A 5 -27.67 37.21 1.77
C GLU A 5 -26.43 36.52 2.31
N LYS A 6 -26.35 35.16 2.14
CA LYS A 6 -25.18 34.38 2.54
C LYS A 6 -24.05 34.57 1.53
N LYS A 7 -23.03 35.36 1.90
CA LYS A 7 -21.82 35.57 1.06
C LYS A 7 -20.76 34.57 1.41
N LEU A 8 -20.74 33.41 0.73
CA LEU A 8 -19.82 32.27 1.00
C LEU A 8 -18.33 32.62 0.80
N HIS A 9 -17.99 33.62 0.03
CA HIS A 9 -16.60 34.02 -0.22
C HIS A 9 -15.96 34.88 0.88
N ARG A 10 -16.70 35.30 1.90
CA ARG A 10 -16.16 36.11 3.01
C ARG A 10 -14.98 35.42 3.71
N LEU A 11 -15.09 34.14 3.98
CA LEU A 11 -14.04 33.31 4.62
C LEU A 11 -12.89 32.94 3.69
N LYS A 12 -12.94 33.36 2.43
CA LYS A 12 -11.90 33.09 1.42
C LYS A 12 -11.09 34.32 1.05
N SER A 13 -11.31 35.44 1.72
CA SER A 13 -10.78 36.78 1.34
C SER A 13 -9.25 36.89 1.42
N ASN A 14 -8.61 36.11 2.27
CA ASN A 14 -7.15 36.04 2.35
C ASN A 14 -6.69 34.62 2.79
N GLN A 15 -5.39 34.36 2.68
CA GLN A 15 -4.80 33.06 2.99
C GLN A 15 -5.01 32.67 4.45
N ILE A 16 -4.80 33.61 5.39
CA ILE A 16 -4.92 33.33 6.84
C ILE A 16 -6.33 32.84 7.20
N LEU A 17 -7.37 33.45 6.60
CA LEU A 17 -8.75 32.98 6.80
C LEU A 17 -9.01 31.64 6.15
N ARG A 18 -8.45 31.38 4.97
CA ARG A 18 -8.57 30.06 4.33
C ARG A 18 -7.92 28.98 5.17
N ASP A 19 -6.74 29.24 5.74
CA ASP A 19 -6.04 28.31 6.61
C ASP A 19 -6.79 28.06 7.92
N LEU A 20 -7.34 29.12 8.53
CA LEU A 20 -8.16 29.03 9.74
C LEU A 20 -9.43 28.18 9.51
N CYS A 21 -10.03 28.27 8.33
CA CYS A 21 -11.26 27.55 7.98
C CYS A 21 -10.99 26.16 7.38
N SER A 22 -9.74 25.75 7.25
CA SER A 22 -9.39 24.42 6.73
C SER A 22 -9.78 23.33 7.73
N GLU A 23 -10.55 22.35 7.28
CA GLU A 23 -10.99 21.22 8.11
C GLU A 23 -9.98 20.07 8.14
N THR A 24 -9.02 20.08 7.21
CA THR A 24 -8.05 18.98 7.07
C THR A 24 -6.64 19.49 6.96
N ASN A 25 -5.75 18.81 7.68
CA ASN A 25 -4.31 18.99 7.57
C ASN A 25 -3.64 17.63 7.33
N PHE A 26 -2.44 17.66 6.76
CA PHE A 26 -1.53 16.54 6.75
C PHE A 26 -0.13 16.99 7.19
N SER A 27 0.61 16.06 7.75
CA SER A 27 2.04 16.21 8.04
C SER A 27 2.77 15.01 7.44
N VAL A 28 4.09 15.09 7.36
CA VAL A 28 4.93 14.00 6.84
C VAL A 28 4.68 12.69 7.59
N SER A 29 4.30 12.74 8.87
CA SER A 29 3.98 11.54 9.67
C SER A 29 2.77 10.73 9.17
N HIS A 30 1.93 11.30 8.32
CA HIS A 30 0.79 10.59 7.73
C HIS A 30 1.16 9.84 6.45
N PHE A 31 2.37 10.03 5.93
CA PHE A 31 2.79 9.40 4.68
C PHE A 31 3.55 8.11 4.92
N VAL A 32 3.32 7.16 4.02
CA VAL A 32 4.05 5.89 3.94
C VAL A 32 4.68 5.82 2.56
N GLN A 33 6.01 5.76 2.49
CA GLN A 33 6.78 5.73 1.25
C GLN A 33 6.95 4.29 0.76
N PRO A 34 6.51 3.94 -0.46
CA PRO A 34 6.84 2.67 -1.09
C PRO A 34 8.34 2.56 -1.41
N VAL A 35 8.95 1.42 -1.09
CA VAL A 35 10.35 1.10 -1.37
C VAL A 35 10.43 -0.22 -2.12
N PHE A 36 11.11 -0.26 -3.26
CA PHE A 36 11.24 -1.44 -4.11
C PHE A 36 12.67 -1.97 -4.08
N VAL A 37 12.83 -3.23 -3.66
CA VAL A 37 14.13 -3.91 -3.61
C VAL A 37 14.08 -5.16 -4.46
N ASN A 38 15.04 -5.30 -5.37
CA ASN A 38 15.14 -6.44 -6.26
C ASN A 38 16.53 -7.08 -6.17
N GLU A 39 16.56 -8.40 -6.06
CA GLU A 39 17.80 -9.18 -5.87
C GLU A 39 18.78 -9.05 -7.06
N SER A 40 18.26 -8.85 -8.28
CA SER A 40 19.08 -8.74 -9.50
C SER A 40 19.63 -7.34 -9.74
N ILE A 41 19.20 -6.33 -8.96
CA ILE A 41 19.60 -4.93 -9.17
C ILE A 41 20.89 -4.62 -8.42
N ILE A 42 21.88 -4.09 -9.15
CA ILE A 42 23.14 -3.60 -8.58
C ILE A 42 23.10 -2.08 -8.46
N ASN A 43 22.66 -1.40 -9.50
CA ASN A 43 22.49 0.06 -9.53
C ASN A 43 21.00 0.39 -9.51
N ASN A 44 20.62 1.51 -8.90
CA ASN A 44 19.24 1.94 -8.86
C ASN A 44 18.72 2.17 -10.28
N GLU A 45 17.55 1.65 -10.60
CA GLU A 45 16.86 1.80 -11.88
C GLU A 45 15.57 2.59 -11.66
N GLU A 46 15.41 3.69 -12.41
CA GLU A 46 14.21 4.53 -12.32
C GLU A 46 12.97 3.76 -12.78
N ILE A 47 11.88 3.86 -12.03
CA ILE A 47 10.62 3.24 -12.40
C ILE A 47 9.91 4.12 -13.42
N LEU A 48 9.65 3.59 -14.60
CA LEU A 48 9.00 4.34 -15.69
C LEU A 48 7.70 5.01 -15.22
N GLY A 49 7.65 6.33 -15.36
CA GLY A 49 6.49 7.15 -14.98
C GLY A 49 6.36 7.44 -13.48
N LEU A 50 7.27 6.96 -12.65
CA LEU A 50 7.29 7.28 -11.22
C LEU A 50 8.52 8.13 -10.91
N LYS A 51 8.42 9.43 -11.19
CA LYS A 51 9.49 10.40 -10.93
C LYS A 51 10.08 10.23 -9.54
N ASP A 52 11.40 10.20 -9.45
CA ASP A 52 12.18 10.06 -8.19
C ASP A 52 11.93 8.74 -7.42
N ASN A 53 11.36 7.71 -8.06
CA ASN A 53 11.19 6.38 -7.48
C ASN A 53 11.98 5.33 -8.27
N PHE A 54 12.62 4.40 -7.55
CA PHE A 54 13.59 3.46 -8.10
C PHE A 54 13.33 2.03 -7.66
N VAL A 55 13.69 1.07 -8.50
CA VAL A 55 13.98 -0.30 -8.09
C VAL A 55 15.45 -0.36 -7.68
N MET A 56 15.76 -0.90 -6.51
CA MET A 56 17.04 -0.71 -5.85
C MET A 56 17.65 -2.02 -5.36
N SER A 57 18.97 -2.01 -5.14
CA SER A 57 19.66 -2.99 -4.30
C SER A 57 19.36 -2.74 -2.81
N ILE A 58 19.83 -3.61 -1.91
CA ILE A 58 19.73 -3.39 -0.46
C ILE A 58 20.42 -2.08 -0.07
N GLU A 59 21.66 -1.86 -0.52
CA GLU A 59 22.43 -0.65 -0.21
C GLU A 59 21.77 0.62 -0.80
N GLY A 60 21.17 0.49 -1.98
CA GLY A 60 20.40 1.57 -2.61
C GLY A 60 19.19 1.96 -1.79
N SER A 61 18.45 0.96 -1.29
CA SER A 61 17.26 1.20 -0.46
C SER A 61 17.59 1.82 0.89
N ILE A 62 18.70 1.43 1.53
CA ILE A 62 19.17 2.05 2.78
C ILE A 62 19.50 3.54 2.55
N LYS A 63 20.22 3.87 1.49
CA LYS A 63 20.53 5.27 1.15
C LYS A 63 19.28 6.10 0.86
N GLN A 64 18.30 5.52 0.17
CA GLN A 64 17.02 6.19 -0.12
C GLN A 64 16.24 6.45 1.17
N ILE A 65 16.11 5.45 2.03
CA ILE A 65 15.43 5.56 3.32
C ILE A 65 16.11 6.65 4.19
N ASP A 66 17.43 6.67 4.27
CA ASP A 66 18.18 7.71 5.00
C ASP A 66 17.88 9.12 4.48
N SER A 67 17.88 9.29 3.15
CA SER A 67 17.49 10.55 2.50
C SER A 67 16.06 10.98 2.82
N ASP A 68 15.13 10.05 2.88
CA ASP A 68 13.72 10.34 3.16
C ASP A 68 13.48 10.60 4.67
N ILE A 69 14.26 9.94 5.53
CA ILE A 69 14.30 10.25 6.97
C ILE A 69 14.72 11.71 7.19
N ALA A 70 15.71 12.20 6.45
CA ALA A 70 16.14 13.60 6.53
C ALA A 70 15.03 14.59 6.12
N LYS A 71 14.06 14.17 5.27
CA LYS A 71 12.87 14.92 4.91
C LYS A 71 11.71 14.75 5.91
N GLY A 72 11.86 13.89 6.92
CA GLY A 72 10.88 13.63 7.98
C GLY A 72 10.01 12.39 7.80
N VAL A 73 10.18 11.61 6.72
CA VAL A 73 9.45 10.36 6.51
C VAL A 73 9.91 9.32 7.53
N ARG A 74 8.97 8.56 8.11
CA ARG A 74 9.25 7.53 9.13
C ARG A 74 8.56 6.19 8.86
N ASN A 75 7.66 6.14 7.89
CA ASN A 75 6.94 4.91 7.55
C ASN A 75 7.29 4.51 6.11
N PHE A 76 7.75 3.28 5.94
CA PHE A 76 8.17 2.75 4.64
C PHE A 76 7.46 1.42 4.36
N LEU A 77 6.87 1.30 3.17
CA LEU A 77 6.24 0.06 2.71
C LEU A 77 7.14 -0.63 1.71
N LEU A 78 7.67 -1.78 2.11
CA LEU A 78 8.69 -2.52 1.39
C LEU A 78 8.07 -3.55 0.44
N PHE A 79 8.47 -3.50 -0.82
CA PHE A 79 8.20 -4.47 -1.86
C PHE A 79 9.49 -5.15 -2.27
N ILE A 80 9.57 -6.48 -2.14
CA ILE A 80 10.78 -7.27 -2.38
C ILE A 80 10.53 -8.24 -3.52
N SER A 81 11.44 -8.27 -4.48
CA SER A 81 11.40 -9.18 -5.62
C SER A 81 12.67 -10.03 -5.66
N PRO A 82 12.58 -11.36 -5.51
CA PRO A 82 13.73 -12.26 -5.64
C PRO A 82 14.08 -12.47 -7.12
N GLU A 83 15.32 -12.85 -7.39
CA GLU A 83 15.77 -13.23 -8.74
C GLU A 83 15.04 -14.48 -9.24
N LYS A 84 14.92 -15.50 -8.38
CA LYS A 84 14.30 -16.76 -8.73
C LYS A 84 12.91 -16.87 -8.14
N LYS A 85 11.94 -17.12 -9.02
CA LYS A 85 10.53 -17.31 -8.67
C LYS A 85 10.11 -18.77 -8.85
N SER A 86 9.18 -19.22 -8.00
CA SER A 86 8.66 -20.59 -8.05
C SER A 86 7.27 -20.63 -7.43
N SER A 87 6.37 -21.42 -8.01
CA SER A 87 5.05 -21.71 -7.41
C SER A 87 5.04 -22.99 -6.57
N LYS A 88 6.20 -23.66 -6.43
CA LYS A 88 6.31 -24.93 -5.69
C LYS A 88 6.95 -24.79 -4.31
N SER A 89 7.87 -23.84 -4.18
CA SER A 89 8.58 -23.57 -2.92
C SER A 89 9.10 -22.16 -2.92
N PHE A 90 9.00 -21.47 -1.79
CA PHE A 90 9.43 -20.07 -1.64
C PHE A 90 10.72 -20.01 -0.84
N ASN A 91 11.77 -19.44 -1.44
CA ASN A 91 13.00 -19.09 -0.72
C ASN A 91 12.88 -17.64 -0.25
N LEU A 92 12.73 -17.46 1.06
CA LEU A 92 12.58 -16.15 1.68
C LEU A 92 13.91 -15.57 2.20
N GLY A 93 15.03 -16.21 1.97
CA GLY A 93 16.33 -15.78 2.49
C GLY A 93 16.70 -14.37 2.05
N PHE A 94 16.45 -14.01 0.78
CA PHE A 94 16.66 -12.64 0.31
C PHE A 94 15.73 -11.64 1.01
N HIS A 95 14.46 -11.98 1.17
CA HIS A 95 13.48 -11.11 1.87
C HIS A 95 13.89 -10.87 3.32
N GLN A 96 14.24 -11.92 4.04
CA GLN A 96 14.75 -11.81 5.42
C GLN A 96 15.99 -10.93 5.49
N LYS A 97 16.95 -11.12 4.57
CA LYS A 97 18.16 -10.30 4.50
C LYS A 97 17.85 -8.81 4.27
N VAL A 98 16.95 -8.48 3.35
CA VAL A 98 16.53 -7.08 3.09
C VAL A 98 15.93 -6.47 4.35
N ILE A 99 14.95 -7.14 4.96
CA ILE A 99 14.25 -6.65 6.15
C ILE A 99 15.22 -6.46 7.32
N SER A 100 16.05 -7.47 7.62
CA SER A 100 17.02 -7.38 8.72
C SER A 100 18.07 -6.31 8.49
N SER A 101 18.62 -6.17 7.26
CA SER A 101 19.60 -5.11 6.95
C SER A 101 19.03 -3.71 7.17
N ILE A 102 17.80 -3.44 6.74
CA ILE A 102 17.14 -2.15 6.97
C ILE A 102 16.87 -1.93 8.46
N LYS A 103 16.40 -2.94 9.18
CA LYS A 103 16.11 -2.82 10.63
C LYS A 103 17.38 -2.73 11.48
N GLU A 104 18.47 -3.36 11.10
CA GLU A 104 19.78 -3.22 11.76
C GLU A 104 20.31 -1.79 11.65
N GLU A 105 20.12 -1.14 10.49
CA GLU A 105 20.54 0.24 10.25
C GLU A 105 19.69 1.26 11.00
N PHE A 106 18.38 1.19 10.84
CA PHE A 106 17.46 2.26 11.30
C PHE A 106 16.75 1.93 12.62
N LYS A 107 16.73 0.69 13.06
CA LYS A 107 16.10 0.25 14.33
C LYS A 107 14.70 0.83 14.51
N ASP A 108 14.49 1.58 15.61
CA ASP A 108 13.20 2.18 15.98
C ASP A 108 12.98 3.58 15.40
N ASP A 109 13.93 4.10 14.58
CA ASP A 109 13.77 5.39 13.92
C ASP A 109 12.73 5.36 12.80
N ILE A 110 12.35 4.17 12.34
CA ILE A 110 11.34 3.94 11.30
C ILE A 110 10.35 2.84 11.68
N ASN A 111 9.15 2.89 11.08
CA ASN A 111 8.24 1.76 10.96
C ASN A 111 8.42 1.13 9.58
N LEU A 112 8.90 -0.10 9.54
CA LEU A 112 9.05 -0.88 8.32
C LEU A 112 7.82 -1.75 8.11
N TRP A 113 6.99 -1.40 7.12
CA TRP A 113 5.86 -2.20 6.67
C TRP A 113 6.33 -3.15 5.58
N THR A 114 5.85 -4.37 5.56
CA THR A 114 6.19 -5.34 4.53
C THR A 114 4.96 -5.83 3.78
N ASP A 115 4.96 -5.69 2.47
CA ASP A 115 3.92 -6.24 1.61
C ASP A 115 3.98 -7.76 1.62
N VAL A 116 2.90 -8.41 2.01
CA VAL A 116 2.77 -9.86 2.00
C VAL A 116 1.89 -10.30 0.84
N CYS A 117 2.52 -10.87 -0.18
CA CYS A 117 1.85 -11.36 -1.37
C CYS A 117 2.67 -12.43 -2.07
N LEU A 118 2.01 -13.37 -2.74
CA LEU A 118 2.68 -14.37 -3.56
C LEU A 118 3.10 -13.86 -4.95
N CYS A 119 2.57 -12.74 -5.43
CA CYS A 119 2.75 -12.30 -6.81
C CYS A 119 4.21 -11.95 -7.19
N SER A 120 5.05 -11.55 -6.25
CA SER A 120 6.48 -11.35 -6.48
C SER A 120 7.31 -12.63 -6.36
N LEU A 121 6.74 -13.69 -5.78
CA LEU A 121 7.39 -14.96 -5.50
C LEU A 121 7.05 -16.05 -6.53
N THR A 122 5.82 -16.04 -7.06
CA THR A 122 5.36 -17.04 -8.03
C THR A 122 5.86 -16.76 -9.43
N ASP A 123 6.18 -17.79 -10.17
CA ASP A 123 6.60 -17.73 -11.58
C ASP A 123 5.49 -17.26 -12.52
N HIS A 124 4.24 -17.46 -12.14
CA HIS A 124 3.07 -16.97 -12.88
C HIS A 124 2.58 -15.57 -12.46
N GLY A 125 3.12 -14.95 -11.42
CA GLY A 125 2.79 -13.60 -10.99
C GLY A 125 1.40 -13.40 -10.37
N HIS A 126 0.62 -14.46 -10.09
CA HIS A 126 -0.63 -14.36 -9.35
C HIS A 126 -0.40 -14.31 -7.84
N CYS A 127 -1.40 -13.75 -7.11
CA CYS A 127 -1.36 -13.62 -5.65
C CYS A 127 -1.79 -14.88 -4.90
N CYS A 128 -2.02 -15.99 -5.59
CA CYS A 128 -2.50 -17.27 -5.06
C CYS A 128 -1.79 -18.44 -5.70
N LEU A 129 -1.95 -19.62 -5.12
CA LEU A 129 -1.60 -20.90 -5.72
C LEU A 129 -2.81 -21.47 -6.45
N PHE A 130 -2.55 -22.34 -7.43
CA PHE A 130 -3.59 -23.03 -8.19
C PHE A 130 -3.48 -24.53 -7.98
N ASP A 131 -4.64 -25.19 -7.95
CA ASP A 131 -4.73 -26.65 -7.95
C ASP A 131 -4.48 -27.25 -9.36
N LYS A 132 -4.60 -28.58 -9.48
CA LYS A 132 -4.41 -29.30 -10.75
C LYS A 132 -5.47 -28.94 -11.81
N ASN A 133 -6.60 -28.36 -11.40
CA ASN A 133 -7.70 -27.96 -12.27
C ASN A 133 -7.61 -26.48 -12.63
N GLN A 134 -6.52 -25.79 -12.28
CA GLN A 134 -6.33 -24.34 -12.43
C GLN A 134 -7.34 -23.48 -11.62
N SER A 135 -7.91 -24.06 -10.56
CA SER A 135 -8.72 -23.33 -9.58
C SER A 135 -7.83 -22.80 -8.47
N ILE A 136 -8.25 -21.72 -7.79
CA ILE A 136 -7.52 -21.16 -6.65
C ILE A 136 -7.46 -22.21 -5.53
N ASP A 137 -6.26 -22.59 -5.13
CA ASP A 137 -6.00 -23.42 -3.95
C ASP A 137 -5.92 -22.52 -2.72
N LEU A 138 -7.09 -22.21 -2.15
CA LEU A 138 -7.20 -21.24 -1.06
C LEU A 138 -6.44 -21.70 0.20
N ASP A 139 -6.58 -22.97 0.59
CA ASP A 139 -5.99 -23.49 1.84
C ASP A 139 -4.46 -23.43 1.79
N ASN A 140 -3.85 -23.90 0.71
CA ASN A 140 -2.40 -23.81 0.53
C ASN A 140 -1.93 -22.36 0.36
N THR A 141 -2.73 -21.51 -0.31
CA THR A 141 -2.43 -20.09 -0.42
C THR A 141 -2.37 -19.41 0.95
N LEU A 142 -3.38 -19.60 1.79
CA LEU A 142 -3.44 -19.03 3.14
C LEU A 142 -2.29 -19.50 4.02
N LYS A 143 -1.93 -20.78 3.92
CA LYS A 143 -0.80 -21.33 4.63
C LYS A 143 0.52 -20.65 4.24
N GLU A 144 0.78 -20.52 2.93
CA GLU A 144 2.03 -19.90 2.46
C GLU A 144 2.07 -18.40 2.76
N ILE A 145 0.97 -17.66 2.61
CA ILE A 145 0.88 -16.25 3.00
C ILE A 145 1.18 -16.07 4.50
N SER A 146 0.66 -16.96 5.35
CA SER A 146 0.93 -16.91 6.79
C SER A 146 2.38 -17.24 7.13
N ASN A 147 3.00 -18.20 6.42
CA ASN A 147 4.42 -18.51 6.56
C ASN A 147 5.32 -17.33 6.16
N ILE A 148 4.97 -16.64 5.08
CA ILE A 148 5.67 -15.44 4.62
C ILE A 148 5.55 -14.31 5.66
N ALA A 149 4.34 -14.06 6.14
CA ALA A 149 4.10 -13.03 7.17
C ALA A 149 4.90 -13.29 8.45
N LEU A 150 4.95 -14.55 8.90
CA LEU A 150 5.76 -14.96 10.05
C LEU A 150 7.26 -14.73 9.78
N SER A 151 7.75 -15.17 8.62
CA SER A 151 9.15 -15.00 8.22
C SER A 151 9.57 -13.52 8.22
N TYR A 152 8.68 -12.62 7.78
CA TYR A 152 8.93 -11.18 7.80
C TYR A 152 8.91 -10.60 9.20
N ALA A 153 8.00 -11.05 10.06
CA ALA A 153 7.97 -10.67 11.48
C ALA A 153 9.25 -11.11 12.22
N GLU A 154 9.73 -12.33 11.95
CA GLU A 154 11.00 -12.87 12.49
C GLU A 154 12.22 -12.08 12.00
N ALA A 155 12.20 -11.59 10.76
CA ALA A 155 13.26 -10.77 10.18
C ALA A 155 13.28 -9.31 10.70
N GLY A 156 12.24 -8.90 11.46
CA GLY A 156 12.18 -7.57 12.09
C GLY A 156 11.15 -6.61 11.51
N SER A 157 10.28 -7.03 10.57
CA SER A 157 9.18 -6.19 10.10
C SER A 157 8.34 -5.66 11.27
N ASP A 158 8.01 -4.36 11.24
CA ASP A 158 7.18 -3.75 12.27
C ASP A 158 5.70 -3.96 12.00
N ILE A 159 5.28 -3.93 10.74
CA ILE A 159 3.88 -3.99 10.31
C ILE A 159 3.74 -4.95 9.13
N ILE A 160 2.79 -5.86 9.22
CA ILE A 160 2.48 -6.86 8.18
C ILE A 160 1.34 -6.35 7.29
N ALA A 161 1.56 -6.27 5.98
CA ALA A 161 0.61 -5.67 5.04
C ALA A 161 0.16 -6.66 3.94
N PRO A 162 -0.80 -7.59 4.23
CA PRO A 162 -1.28 -8.56 3.25
C PRO A 162 -2.06 -7.89 2.12
N SER A 163 -1.60 -8.09 0.87
CA SER A 163 -2.13 -7.43 -0.32
C SER A 163 -2.74 -8.38 -1.36
N ASP A 164 -2.87 -9.64 -1.05
CA ASP A 164 -3.25 -10.71 -1.98
C ASP A 164 -4.75 -10.77 -2.30
N MET A 165 -5.63 -10.34 -1.41
CA MET A 165 -7.09 -10.34 -1.47
C MET A 165 -7.76 -11.72 -1.28
N MET A 166 -7.05 -12.73 -0.76
CA MET A 166 -7.66 -14.02 -0.46
C MET A 166 -8.59 -13.96 0.77
N ASP A 167 -9.70 -14.68 0.72
CA ASP A 167 -10.62 -14.77 1.83
C ASP A 167 -9.99 -15.47 3.03
N GLY A 168 -10.12 -14.90 4.24
CA GLY A 168 -9.59 -15.46 5.47
C GLY A 168 -8.09 -15.21 5.72
N ARG A 169 -7.39 -14.48 4.82
CA ARG A 169 -5.95 -14.24 4.95
C ARG A 169 -5.56 -13.49 6.23
N THR A 170 -6.35 -12.48 6.59
CA THR A 170 -6.06 -11.69 7.79
C THR A 170 -6.15 -12.56 9.05
N LEU A 171 -7.20 -13.38 9.16
CA LEU A 171 -7.38 -14.32 10.26
C LEU A 171 -6.25 -15.36 10.34
N SER A 172 -5.86 -15.93 9.18
CA SER A 172 -4.80 -16.92 9.11
C SER A 172 -3.45 -16.35 9.55
N ILE A 173 -3.11 -15.14 9.07
CA ILE A 173 -1.90 -14.43 9.50
C ILE A 173 -1.95 -14.09 10.99
N ARG A 174 -3.06 -13.53 11.49
CA ARG A 174 -3.21 -13.14 12.90
C ARG A 174 -3.00 -14.34 13.83
N LYS A 175 -3.66 -15.47 13.54
CA LYS A 175 -3.47 -16.70 14.31
C LYS A 175 -2.03 -17.18 14.30
N THR A 176 -1.39 -17.19 13.14
CA THR A 176 0.01 -17.62 13.00
C THR A 176 0.96 -16.72 13.80
N LEU A 177 0.78 -15.41 13.73
CA LEU A 177 1.59 -14.46 14.50
C LEU A 177 1.38 -14.62 16.01
N ASP A 178 0.14 -14.81 16.47
CA ASP A 178 -0.18 -14.98 17.87
C ASP A 178 0.43 -16.27 18.43
N ASP A 179 0.28 -17.39 17.72
CA ASP A 179 0.83 -18.70 18.10
C ASP A 179 2.37 -18.69 18.18
N LYS A 180 3.02 -17.82 17.40
CA LYS A 180 4.48 -17.67 17.34
C LYS A 180 5.03 -16.52 18.17
N LYS A 181 4.23 -15.95 19.07
CA LYS A 181 4.60 -14.86 20.00
C LYS A 181 4.86 -13.49 19.32
N PHE A 182 4.29 -13.27 18.14
CA PHE A 182 4.28 -12.00 17.44
C PHE A 182 2.93 -11.27 17.54
N SER A 183 2.17 -11.49 18.63
CA SER A 183 0.84 -10.93 18.84
C SER A 183 0.79 -9.39 18.82
N MET A 184 1.91 -8.73 19.09
CA MET A 184 2.01 -7.27 19.07
C MET A 184 2.34 -6.69 17.68
N LYS A 185 2.50 -7.53 16.64
CA LYS A 185 2.74 -7.03 15.26
C LYS A 185 1.42 -6.60 14.63
N PRO A 186 1.24 -5.32 14.27
CA PRO A 186 0.04 -4.84 13.59
C PRO A 186 -0.11 -5.46 12.20
N ILE A 187 -1.38 -5.65 11.78
CA ILE A 187 -1.74 -6.06 10.43
C ILE A 187 -2.48 -4.91 9.74
N VAL A 188 -1.96 -4.45 8.60
CA VAL A 188 -2.62 -3.53 7.69
C VAL A 188 -3.22 -4.31 6.54
N SER A 189 -4.50 -4.60 6.58
CA SER A 189 -5.15 -5.35 5.51
C SER A 189 -5.50 -4.44 4.32
N TYR A 190 -5.09 -4.85 3.11
CA TYR A 190 -5.61 -4.28 1.87
C TYR A 190 -7.08 -4.72 1.70
N SER A 191 -7.93 -4.23 2.59
CA SER A 191 -9.32 -4.68 2.71
C SER A 191 -10.16 -4.36 1.48
N THR A 192 -9.83 -3.27 0.81
CA THR A 192 -10.49 -2.79 -0.40
C THR A 192 -9.45 -2.58 -1.50
N LYS A 193 -9.19 -3.61 -2.29
CA LYS A 193 -8.29 -3.55 -3.44
C LYS A 193 -9.03 -3.97 -4.70
N PHE A 194 -9.30 -3.00 -5.56
CA PHE A 194 -10.00 -3.23 -6.81
C PHE A 194 -9.09 -3.78 -7.91
N SER A 195 -9.66 -4.54 -8.83
CA SER A 195 -9.02 -4.90 -10.10
C SER A 195 -8.95 -3.64 -10.97
N SER A 196 -7.78 -3.00 -11.03
CA SER A 196 -7.60 -1.68 -11.62
C SER A 196 -6.49 -1.64 -12.69
N ASN A 197 -6.67 -0.80 -13.70
CA ASN A 197 -5.66 -0.48 -14.70
C ASN A 197 -4.59 0.52 -14.18
N PHE A 198 -4.84 1.17 -13.04
CA PHE A 198 -3.91 2.13 -12.44
C PHE A 198 -2.69 1.49 -11.76
N TYR A 199 -2.45 0.17 -11.92
CA TYR A 199 -1.30 -0.52 -11.33
C TYR A 199 -0.15 -0.78 -12.30
N GLY A 200 -0.17 -0.22 -13.53
CA GLY A 200 0.82 -0.49 -14.57
C GLY A 200 2.28 -0.35 -14.08
N PRO A 201 2.74 0.85 -13.74
CA PRO A 201 4.12 1.08 -13.29
C PRO A 201 4.54 0.26 -12.07
N PHE A 202 3.64 0.03 -11.12
CA PHE A 202 3.88 -0.84 -9.96
C PHE A 202 4.14 -2.30 -10.36
N ARG A 203 3.39 -2.84 -11.33
CA ARG A 203 3.56 -4.24 -11.76
C ARG A 203 4.93 -4.50 -12.37
N GLU A 204 5.47 -3.52 -13.08
CA GLU A 204 6.84 -3.58 -13.61
C GLU A 204 7.86 -3.52 -12.48
N ALA A 205 7.77 -2.52 -11.60
CA ALA A 205 8.68 -2.33 -10.47
C ALA A 205 8.73 -3.53 -9.51
N ALA A 206 7.58 -4.11 -9.19
CA ALA A 206 7.46 -5.28 -8.32
C ALA A 206 7.63 -6.62 -9.07
N SER A 207 7.94 -6.58 -10.38
CA SER A 207 8.05 -7.79 -11.22
C SER A 207 6.86 -8.75 -11.02
N SER A 208 5.63 -8.24 -10.94
CA SER A 208 4.45 -8.98 -10.48
C SER A 208 3.31 -9.01 -11.51
N ALA A 209 3.60 -8.80 -12.79
CA ALA A 209 2.60 -8.96 -13.84
C ALA A 209 2.14 -10.42 -13.96
N PRO A 210 0.82 -10.72 -14.02
CA PRO A 210 0.36 -12.09 -14.23
C PRO A 210 0.74 -12.58 -15.63
N SER A 211 1.25 -13.81 -15.71
CA SER A 211 1.66 -14.44 -16.98
C SER A 211 0.47 -14.96 -17.80
N PHE A 212 -0.68 -15.14 -17.19
CA PHE A 212 -1.94 -15.56 -17.82
C PHE A 212 -3.15 -14.90 -17.13
N GLY A 213 -4.28 -14.81 -17.84
CA GLY A 213 -5.53 -14.30 -17.30
C GLY A 213 -5.45 -12.88 -16.72
N ASP A 214 -6.21 -12.66 -15.66
CA ASP A 214 -6.23 -11.41 -14.90
C ASP A 214 -6.48 -11.69 -13.40
N ARG A 215 -6.62 -10.64 -12.59
CA ARG A 215 -6.83 -10.78 -11.13
C ARG A 215 -8.27 -10.57 -10.69
N LYS A 216 -9.24 -10.54 -11.62
CA LYS A 216 -10.65 -10.25 -11.32
C LYS A 216 -11.33 -11.36 -10.51
N GLN A 217 -10.74 -12.56 -10.47
CA GLN A 217 -11.27 -13.67 -9.67
C GLN A 217 -11.15 -13.43 -8.16
N TYR A 218 -10.22 -12.56 -7.72
CA TYR A 218 -9.95 -12.33 -6.30
C TYR A 218 -9.79 -10.85 -5.92
N GLN A 219 -9.52 -9.96 -6.85
CA GLN A 219 -9.60 -8.52 -6.60
C GLN A 219 -11.02 -8.03 -6.83
N LEU A 220 -11.45 -7.04 -6.03
CA LEU A 220 -12.82 -6.52 -6.08
C LEU A 220 -13.18 -5.92 -7.44
N ASP A 221 -14.42 -6.06 -7.83
CA ASP A 221 -14.96 -5.35 -8.98
C ASP A 221 -15.16 -3.87 -8.64
N TYR A 222 -14.52 -2.98 -9.38
CA TYR A 222 -14.59 -1.53 -9.16
C TYR A 222 -16.02 -0.95 -9.28
N ARG A 223 -16.98 -1.73 -9.76
CA ARG A 223 -18.41 -1.38 -9.82
C ARG A 223 -19.15 -1.74 -8.53
N SER A 224 -18.53 -2.47 -7.60
CA SER A 224 -19.22 -3.05 -6.43
C SER A 224 -18.79 -2.37 -5.12
N LYS A 225 -19.51 -1.33 -4.74
CA LYS A 225 -19.32 -0.65 -3.44
C LYS A 225 -19.62 -1.55 -2.24
N SER A 226 -20.75 -2.27 -2.28
CA SER A 226 -21.20 -3.12 -1.15
C SER A 226 -20.25 -4.29 -0.89
N GLU A 227 -19.58 -4.82 -1.91
CA GLU A 227 -18.56 -5.86 -1.77
C GLU A 227 -17.33 -5.33 -1.03
N ALA A 228 -16.86 -4.13 -1.40
CA ALA A 228 -15.75 -3.46 -0.76
C ALA A 228 -15.99 -3.23 0.74
N ILE A 229 -17.18 -2.79 1.11
CA ILE A 229 -17.57 -2.59 2.51
C ILE A 229 -17.60 -3.91 3.27
N ARG A 230 -18.22 -4.96 2.72
CA ARG A 230 -18.25 -6.29 3.35
C ARG A 230 -16.85 -6.88 3.53
N ALA A 231 -15.99 -6.74 2.52
CA ALA A 231 -14.60 -7.19 2.60
C ALA A 231 -13.83 -6.46 3.72
N SER A 232 -14.08 -5.16 3.90
CA SER A 232 -13.43 -4.37 4.95
C SER A 232 -13.94 -4.74 6.35
N ILE A 233 -15.23 -4.95 6.53
CA ILE A 233 -15.82 -5.44 7.80
C ILE A 233 -15.23 -6.81 8.14
N ARG A 234 -15.19 -7.74 7.19
CA ARG A 234 -14.58 -9.05 7.39
C ARG A 234 -13.12 -8.95 7.83
N CYS A 235 -12.30 -8.13 7.14
CA CYS A 235 -10.89 -7.98 7.53
C CYS A 235 -10.73 -7.42 8.97
N ALA A 236 -11.62 -6.51 9.38
CA ALA A 236 -11.65 -6.00 10.76
C ALA A 236 -11.98 -7.11 11.76
N GLU A 237 -13.01 -7.92 11.48
CA GLU A 237 -13.42 -9.06 12.32
C GLU A 237 -12.36 -10.17 12.35
N GLU A 238 -11.56 -10.32 11.30
CA GLU A 238 -10.44 -11.26 11.19
C GLU A 238 -9.19 -10.80 11.97
N GLY A 239 -9.20 -9.61 12.57
CA GLY A 239 -8.10 -9.10 13.41
C GLY A 239 -7.11 -8.18 12.68
N ALA A 240 -7.54 -7.45 11.65
CA ALA A 240 -6.77 -6.33 11.13
C ALA A 240 -6.77 -5.17 12.12
N ASP A 241 -5.63 -4.50 12.29
CA ASP A 241 -5.49 -3.30 13.12
C ASP A 241 -5.73 -2.02 12.29
N MET A 242 -5.42 -2.08 11.01
CA MET A 242 -5.62 -0.99 10.04
C MET A 242 -6.14 -1.54 8.72
N LEU A 243 -6.89 -0.72 8.00
CA LEU A 243 -7.46 -1.05 6.70
C LEU A 243 -6.94 -0.09 5.62
N MET A 244 -6.95 -0.55 4.37
CA MET A 244 -6.47 0.23 3.23
C MET A 244 -7.44 0.16 2.06
N VAL A 245 -7.69 1.32 1.44
CA VAL A 245 -8.43 1.47 0.18
C VAL A 245 -7.45 1.69 -0.98
N LYS A 246 -7.57 0.90 -2.04
CA LYS A 246 -6.68 0.89 -3.20
C LYS A 246 -7.45 0.62 -4.51
N PRO A 247 -7.38 1.46 -5.56
CA PRO A 247 -6.69 2.76 -5.65
C PRO A 247 -7.30 3.85 -4.77
N GLY A 248 -6.52 4.90 -4.47
CA GLY A 248 -6.91 5.93 -3.53
C GLY A 248 -7.96 6.91 -4.07
N LEU A 249 -7.66 7.59 -5.17
CA LEU A 249 -8.51 8.63 -5.72
C LEU A 249 -9.79 8.09 -6.34
N THR A 250 -9.70 6.97 -7.06
CA THR A 250 -10.85 6.38 -7.74
C THR A 250 -11.82 5.66 -6.81
N SER A 251 -11.48 5.52 -5.52
CA SER A 251 -12.29 4.84 -4.51
C SER A 251 -12.47 5.68 -3.24
N ILE A 252 -12.37 6.98 -3.39
CA ILE A 252 -12.40 7.96 -2.29
C ILE A 252 -13.73 7.98 -1.54
N ASP A 253 -14.82 7.62 -2.21
CA ASP A 253 -16.17 7.51 -1.67
C ASP A 253 -16.33 6.41 -0.61
N LEU A 254 -15.36 5.49 -0.51
CA LEU A 254 -15.42 4.34 0.40
C LEU A 254 -14.75 4.61 1.76
N ILE A 255 -13.79 5.54 1.81
CA ILE A 255 -12.89 5.70 2.96
C ILE A 255 -13.67 6.00 4.24
N ASN A 256 -14.54 7.01 4.21
CA ASN A 256 -15.31 7.39 5.40
C ASN A 256 -16.32 6.32 5.82
N GLU A 257 -17.00 5.70 4.86
CA GLU A 257 -18.00 4.68 5.17
C GLU A 257 -17.36 3.43 5.80
N ILE A 258 -16.20 3.00 5.29
CA ILE A 258 -15.45 1.88 5.89
C ILE A 258 -15.00 2.23 7.30
N ARG A 259 -14.47 3.45 7.50
CA ARG A 259 -14.04 3.92 8.82
C ARG A 259 -15.20 3.93 9.83
N GLU A 260 -16.36 4.44 9.44
CA GLU A 260 -17.55 4.48 10.31
C GLU A 260 -18.04 3.07 10.68
N LYS A 261 -18.02 2.13 9.72
CA LYS A 261 -18.53 0.78 9.95
C LYS A 261 -17.56 -0.13 10.72
N THR A 262 -16.25 0.13 10.64
CA THR A 262 -15.25 -0.73 11.28
C THR A 262 -14.65 -0.12 12.53
N SER A 263 -14.72 1.21 12.69
CA SER A 263 -14.04 2.00 13.73
C SER A 263 -12.50 1.85 13.71
N LEU A 264 -11.93 1.28 12.64
CA LEU A 264 -10.48 1.13 12.48
C LEU A 264 -9.88 2.31 11.71
N MET A 265 -8.55 2.44 11.80
CA MET A 265 -7.79 3.34 10.93
C MET A 265 -7.91 2.89 9.48
N VAL A 266 -8.29 3.82 8.60
CA VAL A 266 -8.37 3.57 7.15
C VAL A 266 -7.37 4.45 6.43
N GLY A 267 -6.51 3.84 5.64
CA GLY A 267 -5.59 4.54 4.75
C GLY A 267 -6.02 4.52 3.29
N SER A 268 -5.38 5.38 2.52
CA SER A 268 -5.58 5.49 1.08
C SER A 268 -4.26 5.28 0.36
N TYR A 269 -4.26 4.45 -0.70
CA TYR A 269 -3.08 4.24 -1.53
C TYR A 269 -3.22 5.03 -2.83
N GLN A 270 -2.51 6.14 -2.96
CA GLN A 270 -2.30 6.82 -4.24
C GLN A 270 -1.42 5.93 -5.11
N VAL A 271 -2.05 5.18 -6.02
CA VAL A 271 -1.37 4.13 -6.77
C VAL A 271 -0.51 4.68 -7.90
N SER A 272 0.35 3.82 -8.42
CA SER A 272 1.37 4.18 -9.41
C SER A 272 0.82 4.89 -10.65
N GLY A 273 -0.32 4.45 -11.18
CA GLY A 273 -0.96 5.10 -12.34
C GLY A 273 -1.60 6.45 -12.01
N GLU A 274 -2.06 6.66 -10.76
CA GLU A 274 -2.55 7.96 -10.31
C GLU A 274 -1.38 8.96 -10.22
N TYR A 275 -0.27 8.57 -9.62
CA TYR A 275 0.93 9.40 -9.53
C TYR A 275 1.58 9.65 -10.89
N ALA A 276 1.77 8.60 -11.71
CA ALA A 276 2.32 8.72 -13.06
C ALA A 276 1.49 9.66 -13.95
N GLY A 277 0.17 9.63 -13.82
CA GLY A 277 -0.72 10.56 -14.53
C GLY A 277 -0.44 12.03 -14.18
N LEU A 278 -0.14 12.34 -12.92
CA LEU A 278 0.25 13.68 -12.50
C LEU A 278 1.64 14.06 -13.04
N CYS A 279 2.62 13.16 -12.95
CA CYS A 279 3.97 13.40 -13.50
C CYS A 279 3.94 13.69 -15.00
N LEU A 280 3.26 12.85 -15.77
CA LEU A 280 3.13 13.03 -17.22
C LEU A 280 2.38 14.33 -17.59
N SER A 281 1.40 14.72 -16.78
CA SER A 281 0.68 15.98 -17.00
C SER A 281 1.56 17.19 -16.68
N GLU A 282 2.45 17.12 -15.70
CA GLU A 282 3.47 18.15 -15.44
C GLU A 282 4.44 18.26 -16.60
N GLU A 283 4.97 17.15 -17.12
CA GLU A 283 5.88 17.12 -18.28
C GLU A 283 5.27 17.80 -19.52
N LYS A 284 3.95 17.74 -19.66
CA LYS A 284 3.21 18.42 -20.74
C LYS A 284 2.80 19.84 -20.41
N GLY A 285 3.16 20.37 -19.25
CA GLY A 285 2.79 21.72 -18.82
C GLY A 285 1.30 21.92 -18.52
N LEU A 286 0.55 20.84 -18.24
CA LEU A 286 -0.89 20.91 -17.99
C LEU A 286 -1.23 21.21 -16.52
N LEU A 287 -0.33 20.91 -15.60
CA LEU A 287 -0.50 21.15 -14.15
C LEU A 287 0.88 21.32 -13.47
N ASN A 288 0.85 21.78 -12.22
CA ASN A 288 2.01 21.77 -11.32
C ASN A 288 1.92 20.53 -10.42
N LEU A 289 2.94 19.68 -10.43
CA LEU A 289 2.95 18.40 -9.70
C LEU A 289 2.77 18.60 -8.19
N ASN A 290 3.55 19.52 -7.60
CA ASN A 290 3.52 19.75 -6.15
C ASN A 290 2.15 20.22 -5.66
N GLU A 291 1.53 21.16 -6.38
CA GLU A 291 0.21 21.65 -6.04
C GLU A 291 -0.86 20.56 -6.22
N SER A 292 -0.77 19.77 -7.28
CA SER A 292 -1.70 18.68 -7.56
C SER A 292 -1.55 17.54 -6.54
N LEU A 293 -0.34 17.21 -6.10
CA LEU A 293 -0.10 16.25 -5.03
C LEU A 293 -0.73 16.74 -3.71
N ARG A 294 -0.49 18.00 -3.34
CA ARG A 294 -1.10 18.59 -2.14
C ARG A 294 -2.62 18.54 -2.19
N GLU A 295 -3.22 18.88 -3.34
CA GLU A 295 -4.67 18.81 -3.54
C GLU A 295 -5.18 17.37 -3.36
N THR A 296 -4.55 16.39 -4.00
CA THR A 296 -4.96 14.98 -3.88
C THR A 296 -4.83 14.44 -2.46
N TRP A 297 -3.77 14.80 -1.73
CA TRP A 297 -3.60 14.40 -0.32
C TRP A 297 -4.64 15.05 0.60
N HIS A 298 -4.97 16.33 0.40
CA HIS A 298 -6.07 16.97 1.13
C HIS A 298 -7.42 16.32 0.83
N VAL A 299 -7.66 15.94 -0.43
CA VAL A 299 -8.90 15.24 -0.82
C VAL A 299 -9.01 13.88 -0.13
N MET A 300 -7.93 13.10 -0.08
CA MET A 300 -7.90 11.81 0.65
C MET A 300 -8.11 12.01 2.16
N ARG A 301 -7.45 13.01 2.77
CA ARG A 301 -7.64 13.37 4.18
C ARG A 301 -9.09 13.80 4.48
N ARG A 302 -9.67 14.63 3.62
CA ARG A 302 -11.07 15.06 3.74
C ARG A 302 -12.05 13.91 3.62
N ALA A 303 -11.73 12.90 2.81
CA ALA A 303 -12.50 11.66 2.72
C ALA A 303 -12.36 10.75 3.94
N GLY A 304 -11.47 11.07 4.90
CA GLY A 304 -11.30 10.34 6.15
C GLY A 304 -10.04 9.48 6.24
N ALA A 305 -9.17 9.46 5.21
CA ALA A 305 -7.92 8.72 5.26
C ALA A 305 -7.02 9.21 6.40
N GLN A 306 -6.55 8.31 7.24
CA GLN A 306 -5.71 8.63 8.40
C GLN A 306 -4.22 8.49 8.06
N TYR A 307 -3.87 7.69 7.06
CA TYR A 307 -2.55 7.64 6.44
C TYR A 307 -2.69 7.53 4.93
N ILE A 308 -1.64 7.92 4.22
CA ILE A 308 -1.61 7.93 2.76
C ILE A 308 -0.32 7.24 2.30
N ILE A 309 -0.45 6.22 1.47
CA ILE A 309 0.68 5.65 0.75
C ILE A 309 0.79 6.40 -0.57
N THR A 310 1.95 6.97 -0.86
CA THR A 310 2.18 7.81 -2.04
C THR A 310 3.61 7.70 -2.52
N TYR A 311 3.84 8.00 -3.78
CA TYR A 311 5.15 8.06 -4.45
C TYR A 311 5.72 9.49 -4.51
N GLY A 312 4.93 10.49 -4.09
CA GLY A 312 5.28 11.89 -4.16
C GLY A 312 5.76 12.51 -2.86
#